data_6f59224563b3a7a1b164dc2185688434
#
_entry.id   6f59224563b3a7a1b164dc2185688434
#
_cell.length_a   1.000
_cell.length_b   1.000
_cell.length_c   1.000
_cell.angle_alpha   90.00
_cell.angle_beta   90.00
_cell.angle_gamma   90.00
#
_symmetry.space_group_name_H-M   'P 1'
#
loop_
_entity.id
_entity.type
_entity.pdbx_description
1 polymer ?
#
loop_
_entity_poly.entity_id
_entity_poly.type
_entity_poly.pdbx_seq_one_letter_code
_entity_poly.pdbx_strand_id
1 'polypeptide(L)'
;MAKKFNLREFQTTLSQKLQAAASRDNTGSRLGFRVGDVNWLVSLSDTEEVIPVPLIVKVPGSCRWFRGVANIRGNLFAVSDFADFMGQGVTPDHADCRLLIPHHDFGVNAALLVHSTLGLKNINRYQLHGDRAAHYPWVARQYADEAGTDWCDMDFGQLLGNTDFLKVEAQFGN
;
A
#
# COMPACT_ATOMS: atom_id res chain seq x y z
N MET A 1 53.84 3.35 14.38
CA MET A 1 53.33 2.95 13.05
C MET A 1 51.87 3.41 12.93
N ALA A 2 51.61 4.45 12.14
CA ALA A 2 50.27 4.96 11.94
C ALA A 2 49.49 4.02 11.00
N LYS A 3 48.40 3.44 11.50
CA LYS A 3 47.48 2.61 10.70
C LYS A 3 46.88 3.51 9.61
N LYS A 4 47.21 3.30 8.33
CA LYS A 4 46.61 4.00 7.22
C LYS A 4 45.09 3.75 7.24
N PHE A 5 44.33 4.79 7.53
CA PHE A 5 42.87 4.78 7.49
C PHE A 5 42.43 4.61 6.03
N ASN A 6 41.88 3.45 5.69
CA ASN A 6 41.45 3.16 4.33
C ASN A 6 39.99 3.65 4.14
N LEU A 7 39.86 4.84 3.54
CA LEU A 7 38.58 5.51 3.33
C LEU A 7 37.59 4.65 2.51
N ARG A 8 38.10 3.83 1.59
CA ARG A 8 37.27 2.90 0.80
C ARG A 8 36.71 1.76 1.63
N GLU A 9 37.50 1.17 2.51
CA GLU A 9 37.02 0.13 3.46
C GLU A 9 35.99 0.70 4.42
N PHE A 10 36.19 1.92 4.89
CA PHE A 10 35.22 2.60 5.76
C PHE A 10 33.90 2.88 5.04
N GLN A 11 33.94 3.39 3.79
CA GLN A 11 32.73 3.62 2.98
C GLN A 11 32.00 2.32 2.67
N THR A 12 32.70 1.25 2.33
CA THR A 12 32.08 -0.07 2.06
C THR A 12 31.46 -0.65 3.32
N THR A 13 32.15 -0.57 4.46
CA THR A 13 31.64 -1.05 5.75
C THR A 13 30.46 -0.23 6.24
N LEU A 14 30.48 1.10 6.02
CA LEU A 14 29.37 1.99 6.37
C LEU A 14 28.15 1.72 5.49
N SER A 15 28.33 1.58 4.17
CA SER A 15 27.26 1.22 3.23
C SER A 15 26.66 -0.14 3.56
N GLN A 16 27.48 -1.15 3.87
CA GLN A 16 27.00 -2.47 4.29
C GLN A 16 26.24 -2.43 5.63
N LYS A 17 26.71 -1.62 6.60
CA LYS A 17 26.01 -1.44 7.87
C LYS A 17 24.72 -0.68 7.72
N LEU A 18 24.66 0.34 6.84
CA LEU A 18 23.43 1.07 6.52
C LEU A 18 22.42 0.18 5.78
N GLN A 19 22.89 -0.62 4.81
CA GLN A 19 22.02 -1.60 4.13
C GLN A 19 21.54 -2.70 5.08
N ALA A 20 22.40 -3.21 5.96
CA ALA A 20 22.01 -4.21 6.96
C ALA A 20 21.08 -3.64 8.04
N ALA A 21 21.23 -2.36 8.42
CA ALA A 21 20.32 -1.68 9.33
C ALA A 21 18.98 -1.41 8.65
N ALA A 22 18.97 -0.92 7.40
CA ALA A 22 17.77 -0.75 6.60
C ALA A 22 17.02 -2.08 6.37
N SER A 23 17.75 -3.19 6.14
CA SER A 23 17.16 -4.52 5.98
C SER A 23 16.62 -5.10 7.29
N ARG A 24 17.21 -4.76 8.45
CA ARG A 24 16.74 -5.22 9.76
C ARG A 24 15.54 -4.47 10.27
N ASP A 25 15.43 -3.17 9.95
CA ASP A 25 14.28 -2.34 10.36
C ASP A 25 13.05 -2.52 9.45
N ASN A 26 13.23 -3.04 8.24
CA ASN A 26 12.15 -3.08 7.24
C ASN A 26 11.21 -4.29 7.36
N THR A 27 11.61 -5.38 8.02
CA THR A 27 10.76 -6.58 8.12
C THR A 27 9.50 -6.38 8.97
N GLY A 28 9.49 -5.39 9.86
CA GLY A 28 8.35 -5.06 10.72
C GLY A 28 7.67 -3.73 10.41
N SER A 29 8.25 -2.91 9.54
CA SER A 29 7.71 -1.57 9.25
C SER A 29 6.57 -1.63 8.24
N ARG A 30 5.44 -1.02 8.59
CA ARG A 30 4.23 -0.93 7.78
C ARG A 30 3.75 0.51 7.67
N LEU A 31 3.10 0.81 6.57
CA LEU A 31 2.26 2.00 6.47
C LEU A 31 0.86 1.62 6.92
N GLY A 32 0.35 2.33 7.93
CA GLY A 32 -1.05 2.21 8.35
C GLY A 32 -1.93 3.15 7.54
N PHE A 33 -3.09 2.68 7.12
CA PHE A 33 -4.09 3.48 6.42
C PHE A 33 -5.50 3.00 6.76
N ARG A 34 -6.50 3.85 6.48
CA ARG A 34 -7.90 3.56 6.75
C ARG A 34 -8.70 3.45 5.46
N VAL A 35 -9.59 2.46 5.43
CA VAL A 35 -10.59 2.28 4.40
C VAL A 35 -11.91 1.93 5.05
N GLY A 36 -12.91 2.80 4.92
CA GLY A 36 -14.13 2.70 5.73
C GLY A 36 -13.80 2.73 7.22
N ASP A 37 -14.31 1.76 7.95
CA ASP A 37 -14.05 1.59 9.38
C ASP A 37 -12.90 0.61 9.69
N VAL A 38 -12.23 0.10 8.66
CA VAL A 38 -11.17 -0.91 8.80
C VAL A 38 -9.80 -0.25 8.72
N ASN A 39 -8.93 -0.62 9.65
CA ASN A 39 -7.52 -0.24 9.61
C ASN A 39 -6.70 -1.28 8.86
N TRP A 40 -5.88 -0.79 7.96
CA TRP A 40 -5.05 -1.59 7.07
C TRP A 40 -3.59 -1.30 7.28
N LEU A 41 -2.77 -2.29 7.00
CA LEU A 41 -1.32 -2.21 6.94
C LEU A 41 -0.87 -2.62 5.55
N VAL A 42 0.22 -2.03 5.07
CA VAL A 42 0.93 -2.46 3.87
C VAL A 42 2.42 -2.33 4.09
N SER A 43 3.21 -3.22 3.49
CA SER A 43 4.67 -3.14 3.58
C SER A 43 5.19 -1.84 2.98
N LEU A 44 6.14 -1.21 3.67
CA LEU A 44 6.83 -0.04 3.10
C LEU A 44 7.64 -0.39 1.86
N SER A 45 8.17 -1.62 1.77
CA SER A 45 8.86 -2.09 0.57
C SER A 45 7.96 -2.22 -0.65
N ASP A 46 6.67 -2.42 -0.41
CA ASP A 46 5.67 -2.60 -1.47
C ASP A 46 4.99 -1.28 -1.88
N THR A 47 5.28 -0.20 -1.14
CA THR A 47 4.71 1.13 -1.37
C THR A 47 5.81 2.06 -1.86
N GLU A 48 5.65 2.61 -3.08
CA GLU A 48 6.59 3.59 -3.61
C GLU A 48 6.31 4.98 -3.05
N GLU A 49 5.05 5.37 -3.05
CA GLU A 49 4.68 6.72 -2.66
C GLU A 49 3.24 6.80 -2.11
N VAL A 50 3.01 7.83 -1.31
CA VAL A 50 1.68 8.25 -0.84
C VAL A 50 1.50 9.70 -1.20
N ILE A 51 0.47 10.02 -1.99
CA ILE A 51 0.24 11.37 -2.47
C ILE A 51 -1.19 11.87 -2.15
N PRO A 52 -1.41 13.19 -2.08
CA PRO A 52 -2.75 13.76 -2.15
C PRO A 52 -3.44 13.33 -3.43
N VAL A 53 -4.75 13.25 -3.41
CA VAL A 53 -5.55 12.85 -4.59
C VAL A 53 -5.46 13.94 -5.66
N PRO A 54 -4.89 13.65 -6.84
CA PRO A 54 -4.85 14.60 -7.95
C PRO A 54 -6.19 14.62 -8.70
N LEU A 55 -6.27 15.42 -9.76
CA LEU A 55 -7.40 15.34 -10.69
C LEU A 55 -7.49 13.95 -11.32
N ILE A 56 -8.62 13.31 -11.15
CA ILE A 56 -8.94 12.00 -11.74
C ILE A 56 -9.91 12.19 -12.89
N VAL A 57 -9.57 11.66 -14.05
CA VAL A 57 -10.43 11.67 -15.25
C VAL A 57 -11.18 10.36 -15.34
N LYS A 58 -12.50 10.41 -15.27
CA LYS A 58 -13.35 9.22 -15.37
C LYS A 58 -13.25 8.55 -16.74
N VAL A 59 -13.28 7.23 -16.75
CA VAL A 59 -13.33 6.42 -17.97
C VAL A 59 -14.75 5.88 -18.12
N PRO A 60 -15.47 6.22 -19.21
CA PRO A 60 -16.80 5.70 -19.47
C PRO A 60 -16.81 4.17 -19.58
N GLY A 61 -17.89 3.54 -19.09
CA GLY A 61 -18.02 2.08 -19.17
C GLY A 61 -17.18 1.28 -18.19
N SER A 62 -16.57 1.94 -17.19
CA SER A 62 -15.83 1.28 -16.13
C SER A 62 -16.70 0.95 -14.90
N CYS A 63 -16.25 -0.01 -14.10
CA CYS A 63 -16.83 -0.32 -12.80
C CYS A 63 -16.86 0.91 -11.88
N ARG A 64 -17.81 0.97 -10.94
CA ARG A 64 -17.99 2.12 -10.04
C ARG A 64 -16.75 2.39 -9.20
N TRP A 65 -16.10 1.33 -8.68
CA TRP A 65 -14.91 1.42 -7.88
C TRP A 65 -13.66 1.87 -8.67
N PHE A 66 -13.69 1.76 -10.00
CA PHE A 66 -12.64 2.33 -10.85
C PHE A 66 -12.91 3.82 -11.05
N ARG A 67 -12.20 4.66 -10.32
CA ARG A 67 -12.42 6.12 -10.33
C ARG A 67 -11.99 6.77 -11.63
N GLY A 68 -11.10 6.14 -12.39
CA GLY A 68 -10.58 6.62 -13.65
C GLY A 68 -9.06 6.63 -13.71
N VAL A 69 -8.49 7.58 -14.43
CA VAL A 69 -7.04 7.74 -14.59
C VAL A 69 -6.57 9.10 -14.10
N ALA A 70 -5.38 9.14 -13.54
CA ALA A 70 -4.72 10.35 -13.06
C ALA A 70 -3.32 10.47 -13.67
N ASN A 71 -2.91 11.70 -13.98
CA ASN A 71 -1.52 11.98 -14.37
C ASN A 71 -0.71 12.22 -13.09
N ILE A 72 0.27 11.36 -12.83
CA ILE A 72 1.20 11.48 -11.71
C ILE A 72 2.60 11.60 -12.29
N ARG A 73 3.19 12.78 -12.21
CA ARG A 73 4.53 13.08 -12.72
C ARG A 73 4.76 12.71 -14.19
N GLY A 74 3.74 12.92 -15.03
CA GLY A 74 3.81 12.62 -16.46
C GLY A 74 3.41 11.20 -16.84
N ASN A 75 3.17 10.31 -15.89
CA ASN A 75 2.70 8.95 -16.12
C ASN A 75 1.22 8.82 -15.79
N LEU A 76 0.49 8.06 -16.57
CA LEU A 76 -0.92 7.76 -16.31
C LEU A 76 -1.04 6.55 -15.37
N PHE A 77 -1.80 6.76 -14.30
CA PHE A 77 -2.11 5.73 -13.30
C PHE A 77 -3.60 5.42 -13.30
N ALA A 78 -3.92 4.14 -13.24
CA ALA A 78 -5.28 3.65 -12.98
C ALA A 78 -5.61 3.87 -11.49
N VAL A 79 -6.68 4.60 -11.18
CA VAL A 79 -7.08 4.89 -9.81
C VAL A 79 -8.29 4.07 -9.43
N SER A 80 -8.15 3.23 -8.41
CA SER A 80 -9.19 2.36 -7.88
C SER A 80 -9.57 2.78 -6.46
N ASP A 81 -10.86 2.92 -6.19
CA ASP A 81 -11.41 3.16 -4.87
C ASP A 81 -11.47 1.83 -4.10
N PHE A 82 -10.58 1.69 -3.12
CA PHE A 82 -10.45 0.41 -2.43
C PHE A 82 -11.66 0.10 -1.53
N ALA A 83 -12.30 1.13 -0.94
CA ALA A 83 -13.52 0.94 -0.16
C ALA A 83 -14.66 0.43 -1.04
N ASP A 84 -14.86 1.08 -2.19
CA ASP A 84 -15.93 0.70 -3.11
C ASP A 84 -15.68 -0.66 -3.77
N PHE A 85 -14.43 -1.00 -4.07
CA PHE A 85 -14.04 -2.33 -4.53
C PHE A 85 -14.41 -3.43 -3.51
N MET A 86 -14.23 -3.16 -2.21
CA MET A 86 -14.62 -4.08 -1.15
C MET A 86 -16.11 -4.04 -0.80
N GLY A 87 -16.92 -3.27 -1.51
CA GLY A 87 -18.35 -3.13 -1.23
C GLY A 87 -18.69 -2.31 0.01
N GLN A 88 -17.74 -1.54 0.55
CA GLN A 88 -17.94 -0.68 1.72
C GLN A 88 -18.47 0.72 1.37
N GLY A 89 -18.76 0.96 0.10
CA GLY A 89 -19.22 2.25 -0.41
C GLY A 89 -18.09 3.13 -0.94
N VAL A 90 -18.50 4.18 -1.62
CA VAL A 90 -17.58 5.11 -2.30
C VAL A 90 -16.82 5.94 -1.26
N THR A 91 -15.50 6.03 -1.42
CA THR A 91 -14.67 6.94 -0.61
C THR A 91 -15.12 8.38 -0.85
N PRO A 92 -15.51 9.13 0.22
CA PRO A 92 -15.92 10.51 0.07
C PRO A 92 -14.76 11.39 -0.40
N ASP A 93 -15.08 12.48 -1.10
CA ASP A 93 -14.09 13.47 -1.49
C ASP A 93 -13.70 14.31 -0.26
N HIS A 94 -12.54 14.03 0.30
CA HIS A 94 -12.02 14.69 1.51
C HIS A 94 -10.53 14.96 1.39
N ALA A 95 -10.08 16.04 2.03
CA ALA A 95 -8.67 16.48 1.99
C ALA A 95 -7.69 15.46 2.59
N ASP A 96 -8.16 14.56 3.46
CA ASP A 96 -7.34 13.51 4.08
C ASP A 96 -7.16 12.28 3.19
N CYS A 97 -7.97 12.14 2.11
CA CYS A 97 -7.84 11.04 1.18
C CYS A 97 -6.48 11.04 0.51
N ARG A 98 -5.96 9.85 0.27
CA ARG A 98 -4.63 9.64 -0.33
C ARG A 98 -4.71 8.58 -1.42
N LEU A 99 -3.77 8.69 -2.34
CA LEU A 99 -3.43 7.60 -3.24
C LEU A 99 -2.20 6.88 -2.70
N LEU A 100 -2.32 5.57 -2.52
CA LEU A 100 -1.19 4.67 -2.28
C LEU A 100 -0.71 4.15 -3.63
N ILE A 101 0.55 4.39 -3.94
CA ILE A 101 1.18 3.94 -5.20
C ILE A 101 2.05 2.73 -4.88
N PRO A 102 1.73 1.55 -5.45
CA PRO A 102 2.56 0.35 -5.32
C PRO A 102 3.96 0.57 -5.88
N HIS A 103 4.94 -0.15 -5.32
CA HIS A 103 6.31 -0.11 -5.81
C HIS A 103 6.38 -0.49 -7.30
N HIS A 104 7.25 0.16 -8.05
CA HIS A 104 7.38 -0.04 -9.50
C HIS A 104 7.75 -1.48 -9.90
N ASP A 105 8.34 -2.27 -8.99
CA ASP A 105 8.64 -3.69 -9.23
C ASP A 105 7.41 -4.54 -9.53
N PHE A 106 6.20 -4.09 -9.13
CA PHE A 106 4.96 -4.75 -9.54
C PHE A 106 4.63 -4.58 -11.02
N GLY A 107 5.32 -3.69 -11.74
CA GLY A 107 5.16 -3.50 -13.18
C GLY A 107 3.81 -2.93 -13.60
N VAL A 108 3.07 -2.29 -12.70
CA VAL A 108 1.74 -1.74 -12.94
C VAL A 108 1.63 -0.26 -12.55
N ASN A 109 1.01 0.53 -13.39
CA ASN A 109 0.67 1.92 -13.09
C ASN A 109 -0.72 1.99 -12.45
N ALA A 110 -0.81 1.56 -11.19
CA ALA A 110 -2.04 1.56 -10.41
C ALA A 110 -1.88 2.42 -9.15
N ALA A 111 -2.98 2.95 -8.64
CA ALA A 111 -3.02 3.67 -7.38
C ALA A 111 -4.32 3.33 -6.63
N LEU A 112 -4.21 3.08 -5.33
CA LEU A 112 -5.36 2.84 -4.47
C LEU A 112 -5.80 4.13 -3.78
N LEU A 113 -7.05 4.51 -3.99
CA LEU A 113 -7.69 5.57 -3.23
C LEU A 113 -8.12 5.02 -1.86
N VAL A 114 -7.65 5.67 -0.80
CA VAL A 114 -7.95 5.34 0.60
C VAL A 114 -8.42 6.57 1.36
N HIS A 115 -9.13 6.38 2.48
CA HIS A 115 -9.70 7.48 3.26
C HIS A 115 -8.63 8.36 3.93
N SER A 116 -7.60 7.73 4.49
CA SER A 116 -6.51 8.46 5.15
C SER A 116 -5.33 7.54 5.46
N THR A 117 -4.17 8.13 5.72
CA THR A 117 -3.03 7.40 6.27
C THR A 117 -2.99 7.53 7.79
N LEU A 118 -2.53 6.48 8.46
CA LEU A 118 -2.43 6.36 9.91
C LEU A 118 -0.97 6.33 10.38
N GLY A 119 -0.05 6.71 9.49
CA GLY A 119 1.38 6.79 9.75
C GLY A 119 2.10 5.43 9.78
N LEU A 120 3.37 5.47 10.15
CA LEU A 120 4.21 4.29 10.23
C LEU A 120 3.86 3.45 11.46
N LYS A 121 3.81 2.14 11.25
CA LYS A 121 3.51 1.13 12.28
C LYS A 121 4.63 0.10 12.34
N ASN A 122 4.89 -0.42 13.53
CA ASN A 122 5.84 -1.51 13.72
C ASN A 122 5.08 -2.74 14.21
N ILE A 123 4.85 -3.70 13.29
CA ILE A 123 4.07 -4.91 13.59
C ILE A 123 4.76 -5.86 14.57
N ASN A 124 6.05 -5.68 14.87
CA ASN A 124 6.74 -6.47 15.90
C ASN A 124 6.17 -6.23 17.31
N ARG A 125 5.40 -5.15 17.50
CA ARG A 125 4.69 -4.83 18.74
C ARG A 125 3.23 -5.29 18.71
N TYR A 126 2.76 -5.84 17.61
CA TYR A 126 1.38 -6.27 17.43
C TYR A 126 1.25 -7.77 17.71
N GLN A 127 0.10 -8.17 18.19
CA GLN A 127 -0.23 -9.57 18.38
C GLN A 127 -0.85 -10.12 17.09
N LEU A 128 -0.34 -11.25 16.61
CA LEU A 128 -0.94 -11.95 15.48
C LEU A 128 -2.28 -12.53 15.91
N HIS A 129 -3.36 -12.11 15.25
CA HIS A 129 -4.72 -12.52 15.59
C HIS A 129 -5.23 -13.66 14.71
N GLY A 130 -4.59 -13.93 13.57
CA GLY A 130 -4.90 -15.03 12.66
C GLY A 130 -4.10 -14.99 11.37
N ASP A 131 -3.91 -16.16 10.81
CA ASP A 131 -3.39 -16.33 9.46
C ASP A 131 -4.56 -16.28 8.48
N ARG A 132 -4.72 -15.19 7.74
CA ARG A 132 -5.73 -14.94 6.72
C ARG A 132 -7.15 -14.65 7.24
N ALA A 133 -7.61 -13.46 7.03
CA ALA A 133 -9.04 -13.18 7.05
C ALA A 133 -9.71 -13.94 5.91
N ALA A 134 -10.65 -14.80 6.24
CA ALA A 134 -11.30 -15.74 5.33
C ALA A 134 -12.06 -15.09 4.14
N HIS A 135 -12.11 -13.74 4.05
CA HIS A 135 -12.95 -13.02 3.09
C HIS A 135 -12.19 -12.43 1.90
N TYR A 136 -10.89 -12.12 2.04
CA TYR A 136 -10.15 -11.43 0.98
C TYR A 136 -8.79 -12.11 0.71
N PRO A 137 -8.52 -12.53 -0.55
CA PRO A 137 -7.27 -13.23 -0.91
C PRO A 137 -6.02 -12.39 -0.66
N TRP A 138 -6.16 -11.06 -0.70
CA TRP A 138 -5.06 -10.10 -0.50
C TRP A 138 -4.80 -9.72 0.95
N VAL A 139 -5.52 -10.28 1.92
CA VAL A 139 -5.17 -10.16 3.33
C VAL A 139 -4.19 -11.25 3.70
N ALA A 140 -2.94 -10.87 3.96
CA ALA A 140 -1.89 -11.81 4.34
C ALA A 140 -2.05 -12.26 5.79
N ARG A 141 -2.32 -11.31 6.72
CA ARG A 141 -2.43 -11.54 8.17
C ARG A 141 -3.36 -10.53 8.82
N GLN A 142 -3.81 -10.87 10.01
CA GLN A 142 -4.51 -9.94 10.90
C GLN A 142 -3.73 -9.75 12.19
N TYR A 143 -3.68 -8.52 12.66
CA TYR A 143 -3.00 -8.13 13.88
C TYR A 143 -3.91 -7.35 14.80
N ALA A 144 -3.65 -7.41 16.11
CA ALA A 144 -4.17 -6.47 17.09
C ALA A 144 -3.01 -5.65 17.66
N ASP A 145 -3.16 -4.34 17.74
CA ASP A 145 -2.18 -3.47 18.39
C ASP A 145 -2.28 -3.52 19.93
N GLU A 146 -1.40 -2.80 20.62
CA GLU A 146 -1.36 -2.76 22.10
C GLU A 146 -2.66 -2.21 22.72
N ALA A 147 -3.45 -1.46 21.96
CA ALA A 147 -4.76 -0.94 22.36
C ALA A 147 -5.92 -1.90 22.04
N GLY A 148 -5.63 -3.03 21.41
CA GLY A 148 -6.64 -4.00 20.96
C GLY A 148 -7.35 -3.61 19.66
N THR A 149 -6.77 -2.69 18.90
CA THR A 149 -7.31 -2.30 17.58
C THR A 149 -6.89 -3.32 16.53
N ASP A 150 -7.85 -3.79 15.74
CA ASP A 150 -7.61 -4.74 14.67
C ASP A 150 -7.03 -4.08 13.41
N TRP A 151 -6.11 -4.78 12.76
CA TRP A 151 -5.41 -4.36 11.56
C TRP A 151 -5.33 -5.51 10.56
N CYS A 152 -5.67 -5.24 9.31
CA CYS A 152 -5.49 -6.17 8.19
C CYS A 152 -4.19 -5.86 7.44
N ASP A 153 -3.24 -6.79 7.38
CA ASP A 153 -2.00 -6.65 6.62
C ASP A 153 -2.26 -7.04 5.16
N MET A 154 -2.13 -6.08 4.25
CA MET A 154 -2.40 -6.25 2.84
C MET A 154 -1.15 -6.71 2.10
N ASP A 155 -1.34 -7.70 1.25
CA ASP A 155 -0.39 -8.10 0.22
C ASP A 155 -0.75 -7.41 -1.10
N PHE A 156 0.04 -6.42 -1.50
CA PHE A 156 -0.18 -5.70 -2.76
C PHE A 156 -0.09 -6.61 -3.97
N GLY A 157 0.83 -7.59 -3.96
CA GLY A 157 0.98 -8.53 -5.07
C GLY A 157 -0.28 -9.36 -5.28
N GLN A 158 -0.89 -9.84 -4.21
CA GLN A 158 -2.15 -10.59 -4.27
C GLN A 158 -3.31 -9.71 -4.73
N LEU A 159 -3.39 -8.45 -4.29
CA LEU A 159 -4.43 -7.52 -4.74
C LEU A 159 -4.29 -7.19 -6.23
N LEU A 160 -3.09 -6.80 -6.66
CA LEU A 160 -2.80 -6.42 -8.04
C LEU A 160 -2.88 -7.60 -9.02
N GLY A 161 -2.71 -8.84 -8.54
CA GLY A 161 -2.92 -10.06 -9.31
C GLY A 161 -4.35 -10.60 -9.26
N ASN A 162 -5.24 -9.99 -8.48
CA ASN A 162 -6.62 -10.46 -8.35
C ASN A 162 -7.44 -10.19 -9.62
N THR A 163 -8.08 -11.22 -10.15
CA THR A 163 -8.82 -11.13 -11.42
C THR A 163 -10.00 -10.17 -11.36
N ASP A 164 -10.67 -10.06 -10.22
CA ASP A 164 -11.82 -9.15 -10.06
C ASP A 164 -11.35 -7.70 -9.94
N PHE A 165 -10.18 -7.48 -9.32
CA PHE A 165 -9.54 -6.16 -9.28
C PHE A 165 -9.02 -5.69 -10.65
N LEU A 166 -8.65 -6.62 -11.52
CA LEU A 166 -8.20 -6.31 -12.89
C LEU A 166 -9.33 -6.09 -13.88
N LYS A 167 -10.55 -6.56 -13.57
CA LYS A 167 -11.73 -6.39 -14.44
C LYS A 167 -12.38 -5.04 -14.21
N VAL A 168 -11.81 -4.00 -14.79
CA VAL A 168 -12.31 -2.61 -14.63
C VAL A 168 -13.52 -2.27 -15.52
N GLU A 169 -13.85 -3.11 -16.49
CA GLU A 169 -15.02 -2.92 -17.37
C GLU A 169 -16.32 -3.23 -16.63
N ALA A 170 -17.28 -2.29 -16.68
CA ALA A 170 -18.61 -2.56 -16.15
C ALA A 170 -19.28 -3.66 -16.98
N GLN A 171 -19.71 -4.74 -16.34
CA GLN A 171 -20.57 -5.72 -16.99
C GLN A 171 -21.97 -5.09 -17.14
N PHE A 172 -22.28 -4.60 -18.33
CA PHE A 172 -23.66 -4.27 -18.68
C PHE A 172 -24.40 -5.59 -18.79
N GLY A 173 -25.22 -5.91 -17.76
CA GLY A 173 -26.11 -7.06 -17.85
C GLY A 173 -27.02 -6.92 -19.06
N ASN A 174 -27.08 -7.97 -19.87
CA ASN A 174 -28.06 -8.15 -20.92
C ASN A 174 -29.46 -8.24 -20.33
#